data_52586946b8423dfd10e2c2e0d25ab964
#
_entry.id   52586946b8423dfd10e2c2e0d25ab964
#
_cell.length_a   1.000
_cell.length_b   1.000
_cell.length_c   1.000
_cell.angle_alpha   90.00
_cell.angle_beta   90.00
_cell.angle_gamma   90.00
#
_symmetry.space_group_name_H-M   'P 1'
#
loop_
_entity.id
_entity.type
_entity.pdbx_description
1 polymer ?
#
loop_
_entity_poly.entity_id
_entity_poly.type
_entity_poly.pdbx_seq_one_letter_code
_entity_poly.pdbx_strand_id
1 'polypeptide(L)'
;MSVDLTKKPYYLKDEDIQWVNSTIANMTLEEKIGQLFVNMGSSRTEEYLTDILNRYHIGAVRYNPGPAEEVYNQNYILQTKSKIPLLIAANTEAGGNGACSDGTEIGLQVKIGATGDAKYAYEMGRVAGIEAAAIGCNWSFAPIEL
;
A
#
# COMPACT_ATOMS: atom_id res chain seq x y z
N MET A 1 9.93 13.28 -22.41
CA MET A 1 11.04 13.30 -21.43
C MET A 1 11.21 11.89 -20.88
N SER A 2 12.41 11.33 -20.93
CA SER A 2 12.72 10.07 -20.27
C SER A 2 13.04 10.37 -18.80
N VAL A 3 12.43 9.63 -17.87
CA VAL A 3 12.73 9.73 -16.43
C VAL A 3 14.06 9.03 -16.18
N ASP A 4 14.97 9.68 -15.45
CA ASP A 4 16.23 9.06 -15.03
C ASP A 4 15.98 8.28 -13.72
N LEU A 5 15.78 6.97 -13.86
CA LEU A 5 15.45 6.08 -12.74
C LEU A 5 16.64 5.81 -11.80
N THR A 6 17.87 6.19 -12.18
CA THR A 6 19.06 6.05 -11.31
C THR A 6 19.13 7.15 -10.26
N LYS A 7 18.37 8.25 -10.44
CA LYS A 7 18.38 9.44 -9.59
C LYS A 7 17.19 9.50 -8.65
N LYS A 8 17.23 10.51 -7.75
CA LYS A 8 16.13 10.84 -6.84
C LYS A 8 14.82 11.01 -7.64
N PRO A 9 13.69 10.47 -7.16
CA PRO A 9 13.50 9.76 -5.89
C PRO A 9 13.74 8.25 -5.96
N TYR A 10 14.04 7.68 -7.12
CA TYR A 10 13.98 6.23 -7.36
C TYR A 10 15.24 5.48 -6.92
N TYR A 11 16.44 5.95 -7.31
CA TYR A 11 17.73 5.29 -7.02
C TYR A 11 17.76 3.79 -7.38
N LEU A 12 17.15 3.40 -8.50
CA LEU A 12 17.06 2.02 -8.94
C LEU A 12 18.41 1.52 -9.48
N LYS A 13 18.65 0.23 -9.30
CA LYS A 13 19.77 -0.49 -9.94
C LYS A 13 19.40 -0.87 -11.37
N ASP A 14 20.40 -1.27 -12.15
CA ASP A 14 20.22 -1.64 -13.55
C ASP A 14 19.23 -2.79 -13.75
N GLU A 15 19.21 -3.78 -12.85
CA GLU A 15 18.25 -4.90 -12.87
C GLU A 15 16.82 -4.45 -12.68
N ASP A 16 16.57 -3.51 -11.75
CA ASP A 16 15.26 -2.95 -11.47
C ASP A 16 14.78 -2.09 -12.66
N ILE A 17 15.68 -1.29 -13.23
CA ILE A 17 15.40 -0.47 -14.42
C ILE A 17 15.04 -1.35 -15.62
N GLN A 18 15.73 -2.46 -15.78
CA GLN A 18 15.45 -3.43 -16.85
C GLN A 18 14.07 -4.05 -16.68
N TRP A 19 13.71 -4.42 -15.43
CA TRP A 19 12.40 -4.94 -15.10
C TRP A 19 11.29 -3.91 -15.38
N VAL A 20 11.46 -2.66 -14.93
CA VAL A 20 10.49 -1.57 -15.19
C VAL A 20 10.27 -1.36 -16.68
N ASN A 21 11.35 -1.21 -17.46
CA ASN A 21 11.27 -0.93 -18.89
C ASN A 21 10.64 -2.10 -19.66
N SER A 22 11.01 -3.34 -19.36
CA SER A 22 10.44 -4.53 -19.99
C SER A 22 8.97 -4.72 -19.63
N THR A 23 8.60 -4.47 -18.37
CA THR A 23 7.21 -4.53 -17.92
C THR A 23 6.35 -3.52 -18.69
N ILE A 24 6.75 -2.24 -18.72
CA ILE A 24 6.02 -1.19 -19.43
C ILE A 24 5.92 -1.48 -20.92
N ALA A 25 6.98 -2.01 -21.54
CA ALA A 25 6.99 -2.34 -22.96
C ALA A 25 5.99 -3.47 -23.33
N ASN A 26 5.77 -4.41 -22.40
CA ASN A 26 4.88 -5.55 -22.60
C ASN A 26 3.43 -5.31 -22.15
N MET A 27 3.12 -4.16 -21.53
CA MET A 27 1.76 -3.81 -21.11
C MET A 27 0.92 -3.29 -22.26
N THR A 28 -0.35 -3.67 -22.29
CA THR A 28 -1.37 -3.04 -23.14
C THR A 28 -1.67 -1.61 -22.63
N LEU A 29 -2.43 -0.85 -23.43
CA LEU A 29 -2.88 0.49 -23.00
C LEU A 29 -3.82 0.40 -21.78
N GLU A 30 -4.73 -0.58 -21.78
CA GLU A 30 -5.67 -0.82 -20.68
C GLU A 30 -4.92 -1.17 -19.39
N GLU A 31 -3.92 -2.02 -19.46
CA GLU A 31 -3.07 -2.35 -18.30
C GLU A 31 -2.33 -1.11 -17.78
N LYS A 32 -1.78 -0.27 -18.66
CA LYS A 32 -1.11 0.99 -18.27
C LYS A 32 -2.06 1.96 -17.59
N ILE A 33 -3.29 2.09 -18.11
CA ILE A 33 -4.33 2.93 -17.51
C ILE A 33 -4.72 2.38 -16.15
N GLY A 34 -4.93 1.06 -16.04
CA GLY A 34 -5.29 0.39 -14.79
C GLY A 34 -4.30 0.65 -13.66
N GLN A 35 -2.99 0.69 -13.96
CA GLN A 35 -1.95 0.97 -12.97
C GLN A 35 -2.05 2.36 -12.33
N LEU A 36 -2.80 3.29 -12.89
CA LEU A 36 -3.00 4.63 -12.32
C LEU A 36 -4.12 4.70 -11.27
N PHE A 37 -4.85 3.60 -11.07
CA PHE A 37 -5.99 3.58 -10.14
C PHE A 37 -5.67 2.88 -8.82
N VAL A 38 -6.13 3.52 -7.74
CA VAL A 38 -6.23 2.93 -6.40
C VAL A 38 -7.68 2.48 -6.20
N ASN A 39 -7.93 1.19 -6.18
CA ASN A 39 -9.27 0.65 -5.96
C ASN A 39 -9.66 0.70 -4.48
N MET A 40 -10.83 1.26 -4.19
CA MET A 40 -11.49 1.13 -2.89
C MET A 40 -12.28 -0.17 -2.88
N GLY A 41 -11.72 -1.22 -2.24
CA GLY A 41 -12.34 -2.53 -2.22
C GLY A 41 -13.62 -2.59 -1.37
N SER A 42 -14.62 -3.32 -1.86
CA SER A 42 -15.91 -3.53 -1.21
C SER A 42 -16.13 -4.96 -0.71
N SER A 43 -15.35 -5.91 -1.19
CA SER A 43 -15.41 -7.33 -0.78
C SER A 43 -14.01 -7.93 -0.67
N ARG A 44 -13.86 -8.93 0.22
CA ARG A 44 -12.62 -9.69 0.42
C ARG A 44 -12.68 -11.11 -0.14
N THR A 45 -13.76 -11.47 -0.82
CA THR A 45 -13.85 -12.81 -1.44
C THR A 45 -12.83 -12.96 -2.56
N GLU A 46 -12.25 -14.16 -2.69
CA GLU A 46 -11.25 -14.44 -3.72
C GLU A 46 -11.80 -14.19 -5.14
N GLU A 47 -13.08 -14.49 -5.37
CA GLU A 47 -13.75 -14.23 -6.63
C GLU A 47 -13.74 -12.74 -6.98
N TYR A 48 -14.17 -11.88 -6.05
CA TYR A 48 -14.19 -10.42 -6.23
C TYR A 48 -12.78 -9.87 -6.45
N LEU A 49 -11.81 -10.28 -5.62
CA LEU A 49 -10.42 -9.84 -5.73
C LEU A 49 -9.80 -10.22 -7.08
N THR A 50 -10.10 -11.43 -7.56
CA THR A 50 -9.63 -11.89 -8.87
C THR A 50 -10.29 -11.14 -10.03
N ASP A 51 -11.59 -10.86 -9.93
CA ASP A 51 -12.35 -10.12 -10.96
C ASP A 51 -11.79 -8.69 -11.13
N ILE A 52 -11.57 -7.95 -10.03
CA ILE A 52 -11.03 -6.59 -10.12
C ILE A 52 -9.63 -6.54 -10.73
N LEU A 53 -8.78 -7.51 -10.42
CA LEU A 53 -7.44 -7.61 -11.01
C LEU A 53 -7.49 -7.85 -12.53
N ASN A 54 -8.34 -8.80 -12.95
CA ASN A 54 -8.43 -9.18 -14.37
C ASN A 54 -9.16 -8.15 -15.22
N ARG A 55 -10.17 -7.48 -14.65
CA ARG A 55 -11.01 -6.52 -15.38
C ARG A 55 -10.41 -5.13 -15.46
N TYR A 56 -9.79 -4.66 -14.38
CA TYR A 56 -9.36 -3.26 -14.26
C TYR A 56 -7.85 -3.08 -14.22
N HIS A 57 -7.07 -4.16 -14.08
CA HIS A 57 -5.60 -4.12 -14.05
C HIS A 57 -5.03 -3.08 -13.09
N ILE A 58 -5.68 -2.92 -11.94
CA ILE A 58 -5.38 -1.88 -10.95
C ILE A 58 -3.94 -1.93 -10.46
N GLY A 59 -3.34 -0.75 -10.20
CA GLY A 59 -1.98 -0.62 -9.66
C GLY A 59 -1.92 -0.60 -8.15
N ALA A 60 -3.04 -0.27 -7.49
CA ALA A 60 -3.10 -0.19 -6.04
C ALA A 60 -4.49 -0.51 -5.49
N VAL A 61 -4.53 -0.85 -4.21
CA VAL A 61 -5.77 -1.04 -3.46
C VAL A 61 -5.71 -0.34 -2.11
N ARG A 62 -6.88 0.05 -1.62
CA ARG A 62 -7.10 0.50 -0.25
C ARG A 62 -8.39 -0.12 0.26
N TYR A 63 -8.36 -0.74 1.42
CA TYR A 63 -9.52 -1.30 2.10
C TYR A 63 -9.73 -0.63 3.46
N ASN A 64 -10.97 -0.59 3.93
CA ASN A 64 -11.21 -0.29 5.33
C ASN A 64 -10.62 -1.40 6.21
N PRO A 65 -10.14 -1.08 7.44
CA PRO A 65 -9.64 -2.10 8.34
C PRO A 65 -10.66 -3.23 8.59
N GLY A 66 -10.15 -4.43 8.70
CA GLY A 66 -10.86 -5.64 9.13
C GLY A 66 -9.94 -6.43 10.06
N PRO A 67 -10.35 -7.60 10.58
CA PRO A 67 -9.48 -8.46 11.35
C PRO A 67 -8.16 -8.74 10.61
N ALA A 68 -7.03 -8.76 11.34
CA ALA A 68 -5.70 -8.89 10.74
C ALA A 68 -5.58 -10.13 9.83
N GLU A 69 -6.15 -11.25 10.24
CA GLU A 69 -6.14 -12.49 9.44
C GLU A 69 -6.89 -12.32 8.11
N GLU A 70 -8.05 -11.66 8.11
CA GLU A 70 -8.82 -11.42 6.89
C GLU A 70 -8.07 -10.46 5.95
N VAL A 71 -7.44 -9.41 6.50
CA VAL A 71 -6.66 -8.46 5.71
C VAL A 71 -5.41 -9.12 5.15
N TYR A 72 -4.72 -9.94 5.95
CA TYR A 72 -3.56 -10.72 5.48
C TYR A 72 -3.94 -11.64 4.31
N ASN A 73 -5.02 -12.41 4.45
CA ASN A 73 -5.49 -13.33 3.41
C ASN A 73 -5.90 -12.57 2.13
N GLN A 74 -6.61 -11.46 2.26
CA GLN A 74 -6.93 -10.56 1.15
C GLN A 74 -5.67 -10.10 0.42
N ASN A 75 -4.69 -9.57 1.15
CA ASN A 75 -3.48 -9.01 0.58
C ASN A 75 -2.60 -10.10 -0.06
N TYR A 76 -2.58 -11.29 0.52
CA TYR A 76 -1.92 -12.47 -0.05
C TYR A 76 -2.55 -12.87 -1.39
N ILE A 77 -3.88 -12.95 -1.48
CA ILE A 77 -4.59 -13.23 -2.73
C ILE A 77 -4.28 -12.17 -3.79
N LEU A 78 -4.38 -10.90 -3.43
CA LEU A 78 -4.11 -9.78 -4.33
C LEU A 78 -2.69 -9.83 -4.89
N GLN A 79 -1.68 -10.01 -4.05
CA GLN A 79 -0.27 -10.03 -4.50
C GLN A 79 0.06 -11.29 -5.31
N THR A 80 -0.48 -12.45 -4.94
CA THR A 80 -0.18 -13.70 -5.65
C THR A 80 -0.89 -13.82 -7.00
N LYS A 81 -2.03 -13.14 -7.16
CA LYS A 81 -2.82 -13.17 -8.41
C LYS A 81 -2.58 -11.97 -9.32
N SER A 82 -1.96 -10.90 -8.83
CA SER A 82 -1.64 -9.75 -9.67
C SER A 82 -0.49 -10.05 -10.62
N LYS A 83 -0.60 -9.58 -11.86
CA LYS A 83 0.46 -9.67 -12.87
C LYS A 83 1.65 -8.77 -12.53
N ILE A 84 1.37 -7.61 -11.96
CA ILE A 84 2.33 -6.61 -11.48
C ILE A 84 2.08 -6.43 -9.99
N PRO A 85 3.13 -6.47 -9.12
CA PRO A 85 2.95 -6.28 -7.69
C PRO A 85 2.20 -5.00 -7.36
N LEU A 86 1.20 -5.10 -6.48
CA LEU A 86 0.33 -3.99 -6.10
C LEU A 86 0.94 -3.11 -5.01
N LEU A 87 0.60 -1.83 -5.04
CA LEU A 87 0.65 -0.98 -3.86
C LEU A 87 -0.59 -1.25 -3.00
N ILE A 88 -0.39 -1.69 -1.77
CA ILE A 88 -1.46 -1.98 -0.81
C ILE A 88 -1.41 -0.94 0.29
N ALA A 89 -2.38 -0.02 0.24
CA ALA A 89 -2.41 1.15 1.09
C ALA A 89 -3.24 0.94 2.37
N ALA A 90 -2.80 1.59 3.45
CA ALA A 90 -3.51 1.66 4.72
C ALA A 90 -3.50 3.08 5.30
N ASN A 91 -4.56 3.43 6.05
CA ASN A 91 -4.72 4.69 6.75
C ASN A 91 -4.16 4.57 8.18
N THR A 92 -2.85 4.71 8.33
CA THR A 92 -2.16 4.45 9.61
C THR A 92 -1.91 5.71 10.44
N GLU A 93 -2.79 6.71 10.33
CA GLU A 93 -2.67 8.01 11.01
C GLU A 93 -2.74 7.91 12.53
N ALA A 94 -3.44 6.90 13.06
CA ALA A 94 -3.60 6.69 14.50
C ALA A 94 -2.81 5.49 15.04
N GLY A 95 -2.14 4.75 14.17
CA GLY A 95 -1.40 3.52 14.49
C GLY A 95 -1.72 2.38 13.53
N GLY A 96 -1.43 1.15 13.93
CA GLY A 96 -1.69 -0.06 13.14
C GLY A 96 -3.17 -0.38 12.96
N ASN A 97 -4.05 0.15 13.82
CA ASN A 97 -5.50 0.01 13.69
C ASN A 97 -6.07 0.57 12.38
N GLY A 98 -5.33 1.39 11.68
CA GLY A 98 -5.70 1.86 10.33
C GLY A 98 -5.42 0.83 9.22
N ALA A 99 -4.62 -0.18 9.49
CA ALA A 99 -4.36 -1.31 8.59
C ALA A 99 -5.26 -2.51 8.90
N CYS A 100 -5.44 -2.84 10.18
CA CYS A 100 -6.37 -3.89 10.66
C CYS A 100 -7.09 -3.43 11.92
N SER A 101 -8.33 -3.90 12.12
CA SER A 101 -9.21 -3.43 13.21
C SER A 101 -8.72 -3.83 14.60
N ASP A 102 -7.90 -4.84 14.71
CA ASP A 102 -7.24 -5.35 15.91
C ASP A 102 -5.79 -4.87 16.06
N GLY A 103 -5.35 -3.94 15.20
CA GLY A 103 -4.07 -3.26 15.31
C GLY A 103 -4.01 -2.25 16.45
N THR A 104 -2.79 -1.87 16.84
CA THR A 104 -2.55 -0.93 17.95
C THR A 104 -3.05 0.46 17.62
N GLU A 105 -3.94 1.01 18.44
CA GLU A 105 -4.32 2.41 18.41
C GLU A 105 -3.47 3.23 19.39
N ILE A 106 -2.71 4.19 18.84
CA ILE A 106 -1.91 5.14 19.63
C ILE A 106 -2.63 6.47 19.74
N GLY A 107 -3.24 6.90 18.65
CA GLY A 107 -4.02 8.13 18.54
C GLY A 107 -3.52 9.06 17.45
N LEU A 108 -4.35 10.05 17.09
CA LEU A 108 -4.06 10.99 16.01
C LEU A 108 -2.86 11.92 16.33
N GLN A 109 -2.31 12.55 15.31
CA GLN A 109 -1.13 13.43 15.39
C GLN A 109 -1.27 14.54 16.43
N VAL A 110 -2.49 15.09 16.63
CA VAL A 110 -2.76 16.09 17.67
C VAL A 110 -2.46 15.56 19.07
N LYS A 111 -2.78 14.28 19.34
CA LYS A 111 -2.47 13.63 20.62
C LYS A 111 -0.96 13.46 20.80
N ILE A 112 -0.26 13.10 19.75
CA ILE A 112 1.19 12.97 19.76
C ILE A 112 1.85 14.33 19.94
N GLY A 113 1.39 15.35 19.19
CA GLY A 113 1.90 16.73 19.32
C GLY A 113 1.73 17.32 20.71
N ALA A 114 0.63 16.99 21.41
CA ALA A 114 0.39 17.42 22.78
C ALA A 114 1.42 16.91 23.82
N THR A 115 2.18 15.85 23.48
CA THR A 115 3.27 15.35 24.34
C THR A 115 4.50 16.27 24.33
N GLY A 116 4.68 17.08 23.29
CA GLY A 116 5.86 17.92 23.09
C GLY A 116 7.16 17.13 22.82
N ASP A 117 7.09 15.81 22.58
CA ASP A 117 8.26 14.95 22.39
C ASP A 117 8.14 14.15 21.08
N ALA A 118 9.04 14.44 20.13
CA ALA A 118 9.11 13.82 18.81
C ALA A 118 9.33 12.28 18.86
N LYS A 119 9.83 11.75 20.00
CA LYS A 119 10.00 10.30 20.20
C LYS A 119 8.68 9.56 20.01
N TYR A 120 7.56 10.12 20.47
CA TYR A 120 6.26 9.46 20.34
C TYR A 120 5.76 9.44 18.90
N ALA A 121 6.11 10.44 18.08
CA ALA A 121 5.83 10.42 16.65
C ALA A 121 6.61 9.31 15.94
N TYR A 122 7.89 9.16 16.28
CA TYR A 122 8.72 8.06 15.77
C TYR A 122 8.16 6.69 16.16
N GLU A 123 7.81 6.48 17.43
CA GLU A 123 7.27 5.21 17.90
C GLU A 123 5.91 4.88 17.27
N MET A 124 5.05 5.87 17.06
CA MET A 124 3.79 5.69 16.35
C MET A 124 4.03 5.20 14.92
N GLY A 125 4.91 5.84 14.17
CA GLY A 125 5.27 5.41 12.81
C GLY A 125 5.90 4.03 12.78
N ARG A 126 6.76 3.71 13.75
CA ARG A 126 7.40 2.40 13.87
C ARG A 126 6.37 1.28 14.12
N VAL A 127 5.46 1.46 15.08
CA VAL A 127 4.42 0.46 15.39
C VAL A 127 3.49 0.29 14.19
N ALA A 128 2.97 1.39 13.65
CA ALA A 128 2.10 1.37 12.47
C ALA A 128 2.75 0.66 11.27
N GLY A 129 4.03 0.96 11.01
CA GLY A 129 4.77 0.35 9.91
C GLY A 129 5.00 -1.16 10.09
N ILE A 130 5.34 -1.60 11.32
CA ILE A 130 5.55 -3.03 11.61
C ILE A 130 4.23 -3.81 11.46
N GLU A 131 3.14 -3.31 12.05
CA GLU A 131 1.85 -4.00 12.01
C GLU A 131 1.27 -4.03 10.59
N ALA A 132 1.30 -2.90 9.86
CA ALA A 132 0.83 -2.85 8.49
C ALA A 132 1.65 -3.76 7.55
N ALA A 133 2.98 -3.77 7.69
CA ALA A 133 3.85 -4.64 6.90
C ALA A 133 3.60 -6.12 7.18
N ALA A 134 3.34 -6.50 8.44
CA ALA A 134 3.08 -7.88 8.83
C ALA A 134 1.84 -8.49 8.15
N ILE A 135 0.87 -7.65 7.77
CA ILE A 135 -0.33 -8.07 7.04
C ILE A 135 -0.29 -7.75 5.54
N GLY A 136 0.91 -7.42 5.01
CA GLY A 136 1.14 -7.23 3.58
C GLY A 136 0.82 -5.85 3.02
N CYS A 137 0.56 -4.83 3.87
CA CYS A 137 0.52 -3.44 3.42
C CYS A 137 1.94 -2.92 3.14
N ASN A 138 2.10 -2.18 2.04
CA ASN A 138 3.40 -1.64 1.62
C ASN A 138 3.35 -0.13 1.33
N TRP A 139 2.22 0.52 1.60
CA TRP A 139 2.00 1.95 1.41
C TRP A 139 1.17 2.52 2.56
N SER A 140 1.67 3.56 3.22
CA SER A 140 0.92 4.33 4.22
C SER A 140 0.42 5.63 3.62
N PHE A 141 -0.84 6.02 3.91
CA PHE A 141 -1.35 7.35 3.62
C PHE A 141 -1.07 8.37 4.73
N ALA A 142 -0.48 7.91 5.83
CA ALA A 142 -0.03 8.76 6.92
C ALA A 142 1.42 9.28 6.70
N PRO A 143 1.80 10.41 7.33
CA PRO A 143 0.96 11.33 8.10
C PRO A 143 0.10 12.22 7.20
N ILE A 144 -0.96 12.84 7.77
CA ILE A 144 -1.67 13.93 7.11
C ILE A 144 -0.91 15.22 7.43
N GLU A 145 -0.39 15.87 6.39
CA GLU A 145 0.29 17.17 6.48
C GLU A 145 -0.62 18.25 5.90
N LEU A 146 -0.69 19.41 6.59
CA LEU A 146 -1.46 20.59 6.20
C LEU A 146 -0.52 21.70 5.73
#